data_d4ba1f09b48caeb8cccfc4ef2808e05f
#
_entry.id   d4ba1f09b48caeb8cccfc4ef2808e05f
#
_cell.length_a   1.000
_cell.length_b   1.000
_cell.length_c   1.000
_cell.angle_alpha   90.00
_cell.angle_beta   90.00
_cell.angle_gamma   90.00
#
_symmetry.space_group_name_H-M   'P 1'
#
loop_
_entity.id
_entity.type
_entity.pdbx_description
1 polymer ?
#
loop_
_entity_poly.entity_id
_entity_poly.type
_entity_poly.pdbx_seq_one_letter_code
_entity_poly.pdbx_strand_id
1 'polypeptide(L)'
;MNAIELKNVNFSYDGKTRILENVNIALSYGEVNLVSGHSGEGKSTLLYIISGIIPNITDGKLSGEVLINGEDIKGKRLGEVCRKVGVVLQNADEQIIQKTVEDEIAFGCENLAFPPEKISKQIDTVCRLMKLEKSWLSRKLSGGQKQRLITASTLAMGQKIVILDEPLANLDTAGAEMLMSTLKSLAKAGYCIIVIEHRLDVVLPFVDKVFHVGNRKVNEITDREKYLKEQSTEIEDACSTFSGTLPAFSLSDVAFSVKDRDILNGVTFDILKGSRAVLLGENGCGKTTLLRLISRLEKPTRGVILQNIDDKFGQKSKQSKKWYKKVGVVYQNPDYQLFMQTVENEIKFGAKSDEYADEIAEKFGIKHLYARHPQSLSEGQKRRVSIAAVVATDPEVLILDEPTVGQDYKGLCKMVEVLNRIHEETHNTMITVTHDKRCAAALCDRAVWIKGGKTYKTGGKELVDEFFIQIGRN
;
A
#
# COMPACT_ATOMS: atom_id res chain seq x y z
N MET A 1 20.11 -12.58 -23.89
CA MET A 1 19.42 -11.73 -24.89
C MET A 1 18.63 -10.70 -24.13
N ASN A 2 18.83 -9.42 -24.42
CA ASN A 2 18.12 -8.34 -23.74
C ASN A 2 16.64 -8.35 -24.15
N ALA A 3 15.77 -8.29 -23.18
CA ALA A 3 14.33 -8.17 -23.37
C ALA A 3 13.94 -6.70 -23.61
N ILE A 4 14.62 -5.79 -22.89
CA ILE A 4 14.41 -4.34 -22.97
C ILE A 4 15.77 -3.64 -23.01
N GLU A 5 15.90 -2.63 -23.86
CA GLU A 5 17.05 -1.72 -23.87
C GLU A 5 16.54 -0.28 -23.99
N LEU A 6 17.02 0.59 -23.13
CA LEU A 6 16.85 2.04 -23.23
C LEU A 6 18.20 2.64 -23.59
N LYS A 7 18.24 3.47 -24.65
CA LYS A 7 19.46 4.11 -25.12
C LYS A 7 19.27 5.62 -25.19
N ASN A 8 20.00 6.35 -24.37
CA ASN A 8 19.97 7.81 -24.27
C ASN A 8 18.55 8.38 -24.11
N VAL A 9 17.70 7.69 -23.34
CA VAL A 9 16.30 8.09 -23.19
C VAL A 9 16.19 9.32 -22.31
N ASN A 10 15.48 10.32 -22.83
CA ASN A 10 15.11 11.55 -22.11
C ASN A 10 13.61 11.74 -22.19
N PHE A 11 13.02 12.22 -21.11
CA PHE A 11 11.58 12.48 -21.08
C PHE A 11 11.20 13.72 -20.26
N SER A 12 10.17 14.43 -20.74
CA SER A 12 9.53 15.58 -20.09
C SER A 12 8.05 15.63 -20.42
N TYR A 13 7.17 15.86 -19.43
CA TYR A 13 5.74 16.04 -19.65
C TYR A 13 5.39 17.39 -20.30
N ASP A 14 6.03 18.46 -19.85
CA ASP A 14 5.76 19.84 -20.27
C ASP A 14 6.74 20.36 -21.34
N GLY A 15 7.74 19.55 -21.67
CA GLY A 15 8.84 19.91 -22.58
C GLY A 15 9.87 20.88 -22.00
N LYS A 16 9.72 21.27 -20.72
CA LYS A 16 10.63 22.17 -20.01
C LYS A 16 11.37 21.45 -18.89
N THR A 17 10.61 20.74 -18.04
CA THR A 17 11.14 20.04 -16.87
C THR A 17 11.44 18.58 -17.23
N ARG A 18 12.71 18.20 -17.26
CA ARG A 18 13.10 16.79 -17.49
C ARG A 18 12.77 15.94 -16.27
N ILE A 19 12.12 14.81 -16.51
CA ILE A 19 11.86 13.78 -15.51
C ILE A 19 12.91 12.67 -15.59
N LEU A 20 13.29 12.28 -16.80
CA LEU A 20 14.37 11.33 -17.05
C LEU A 20 15.39 11.95 -18.01
N GLU A 21 16.68 11.72 -17.77
CA GLU A 21 17.77 12.29 -18.52
C GLU A 21 18.88 11.27 -18.79
N ASN A 22 19.16 11.05 -20.09
CA ASN A 22 20.20 10.15 -20.57
C ASN A 22 20.16 8.76 -19.93
N VAL A 23 18.96 8.16 -19.86
CA VAL A 23 18.76 6.84 -19.29
C VAL A 23 19.29 5.77 -20.24
N ASN A 24 20.17 4.92 -19.72
CA ASN A 24 20.77 3.79 -20.42
C ASN A 24 20.68 2.56 -19.52
N ILE A 25 19.79 1.62 -19.86
CA ILE A 25 19.61 0.36 -19.11
C ILE A 25 19.36 -0.80 -20.08
N ALA A 26 19.77 -2.00 -19.66
CA ALA A 26 19.50 -3.23 -20.38
C ALA A 26 18.98 -4.30 -19.39
N LEU A 27 17.79 -4.82 -19.67
CA LEU A 27 17.12 -5.83 -18.85
C LEU A 27 17.00 -7.14 -19.65
N SER A 28 17.40 -8.25 -19.05
CA SER A 28 17.48 -9.54 -19.72
C SER A 28 16.33 -10.47 -19.35
N TYR A 29 16.05 -11.41 -20.23
CA TYR A 29 15.23 -12.57 -19.87
C TYR A 29 15.95 -13.43 -18.82
N GLY A 30 15.18 -14.05 -17.94
CA GLY A 30 15.71 -14.89 -16.86
C GLY A 30 16.00 -14.13 -15.58
N GLU A 31 15.76 -12.81 -15.55
CA GLU A 31 16.08 -11.96 -14.43
C GLU A 31 14.84 -11.29 -13.80
N VAL A 32 14.88 -11.10 -12.48
CA VAL A 32 14.00 -10.21 -11.74
C VAL A 32 14.76 -8.92 -11.47
N ASN A 33 14.27 -7.82 -12.01
CA ASN A 33 14.88 -6.51 -11.92
C ASN A 33 14.06 -5.62 -10.97
N LEU A 34 14.68 -5.10 -9.93
CA LEU A 34 14.06 -4.12 -9.03
C LEU A 34 14.34 -2.71 -9.53
N VAL A 35 13.31 -1.90 -9.63
CA VAL A 35 13.40 -0.45 -9.83
C VAL A 35 12.98 0.23 -8.53
N SER A 36 13.91 0.92 -7.88
CA SER A 36 13.72 1.62 -6.62
C SER A 36 14.05 3.10 -6.76
N GLY A 37 13.69 3.93 -5.79
CA GLY A 37 13.93 5.38 -5.76
C GLY A 37 12.81 6.09 -5.01
N HIS A 38 12.99 7.38 -4.71
CA HIS A 38 11.99 8.14 -3.96
C HIS A 38 10.71 8.41 -4.79
N SER A 39 9.63 8.73 -4.09
CA SER A 39 8.37 9.09 -4.74
C SER A 39 8.55 10.37 -5.57
N GLY A 40 7.99 10.38 -6.79
CA GLY A 40 8.11 11.51 -7.72
C GLY A 40 9.39 11.57 -8.56
N GLU A 41 10.34 10.63 -8.40
CA GLU A 41 11.60 10.63 -9.17
C GLU A 41 11.51 9.99 -10.57
N GLY A 42 10.33 9.56 -10.98
CA GLY A 42 10.08 9.10 -12.36
C GLY A 42 10.05 7.58 -12.55
N LYS A 43 9.89 6.77 -11.48
CA LYS A 43 9.76 5.31 -11.59
C LYS A 43 8.56 4.89 -12.45
N SER A 44 7.36 5.39 -12.14
CA SER A 44 6.16 5.12 -12.94
C SER A 44 6.26 5.71 -14.34
N THR A 45 6.98 6.84 -14.52
CA THR A 45 7.29 7.38 -15.85
C THR A 45 8.15 6.41 -16.67
N LEU A 46 9.16 5.82 -16.06
CA LEU A 46 10.00 4.80 -16.69
C LEU A 46 9.15 3.58 -17.11
N LEU A 47 8.26 3.09 -16.22
CA LEU A 47 7.29 2.04 -16.51
C LEU A 47 6.40 2.42 -17.71
N TYR A 48 5.83 3.62 -17.71
CA TYR A 48 4.94 4.09 -18.79
C TYR A 48 5.66 4.19 -20.14
N ILE A 49 6.94 4.55 -20.15
CA ILE A 49 7.75 4.54 -21.36
C ILE A 49 7.96 3.11 -21.88
N ILE A 50 8.36 2.19 -21.02
CA ILE A 50 8.62 0.79 -21.41
C ILE A 50 7.33 0.09 -21.85
N SER A 51 6.21 0.37 -21.22
CA SER A 51 4.90 -0.22 -21.56
C SER A 51 4.22 0.43 -22.77
N GLY A 52 4.78 1.51 -23.31
CA GLY A 52 4.22 2.24 -24.44
C GLY A 52 2.99 3.10 -24.07
N ILE A 53 2.65 3.24 -22.79
CA ILE A 53 1.62 4.20 -22.32
C ILE A 53 2.07 5.62 -22.70
N ILE A 54 3.34 5.92 -22.55
CA ILE A 54 3.98 7.11 -23.13
C ILE A 54 4.60 6.70 -24.47
N PRO A 55 4.32 7.37 -25.59
CA PRO A 55 3.46 8.56 -25.75
C PRO A 55 2.02 8.27 -26.18
N ASN A 56 1.54 7.02 -26.15
CA ASN A 56 0.26 6.66 -26.77
C ASN A 56 -0.99 7.17 -26.01
N ILE A 57 -0.92 7.22 -24.67
CA ILE A 57 -2.03 7.68 -23.81
C ILE A 57 -1.65 8.97 -23.08
N THR A 58 -0.41 9.03 -22.60
CA THR A 58 0.09 10.19 -21.87
C THR A 58 1.07 10.96 -22.75
N ASP A 59 0.76 12.23 -23.00
CA ASP A 59 1.60 13.12 -23.80
C ASP A 59 2.92 13.46 -23.11
N GLY A 60 3.92 13.80 -23.92
CA GLY A 60 5.21 14.26 -23.46
C GLY A 60 6.28 14.20 -24.55
N LYS A 61 7.44 14.82 -24.28
CA LYS A 61 8.58 14.83 -25.18
C LYS A 61 9.52 13.70 -24.83
N LEU A 62 9.47 12.61 -25.60
CA LEU A 62 10.34 11.44 -25.51
C LEU A 62 11.41 11.49 -26.60
N SER A 63 12.68 11.33 -26.23
CA SER A 63 13.82 11.16 -27.16
C SER A 63 14.71 10.00 -26.73
N GLY A 64 15.56 9.53 -27.62
CA GLY A 64 16.32 8.29 -27.46
C GLY A 64 15.60 7.09 -28.07
N GLU A 65 16.11 5.88 -27.81
CA GLU A 65 15.56 4.62 -28.30
C GLU A 65 15.04 3.75 -27.17
N VAL A 66 13.85 3.16 -27.36
CA VAL A 66 13.24 2.19 -26.44
C VAL A 66 13.03 0.90 -27.21
N LEU A 67 13.90 -0.07 -26.97
CA LEU A 67 13.90 -1.32 -27.70
C LEU A 67 13.27 -2.43 -26.86
N ILE A 68 12.29 -3.13 -27.42
CA ILE A 68 11.70 -4.36 -26.87
C ILE A 68 12.01 -5.51 -27.86
N ASN A 69 12.74 -6.50 -27.39
CA ASN A 69 13.24 -7.60 -28.23
C ASN A 69 14.05 -7.09 -29.45
N GLY A 70 14.82 -6.02 -29.27
CA GLY A 70 15.61 -5.40 -30.32
C GLY A 70 14.83 -4.51 -31.31
N GLU A 71 13.49 -4.38 -31.15
CA GLU A 71 12.67 -3.49 -31.97
C GLU A 71 12.32 -2.22 -31.23
N ASP A 72 12.55 -1.06 -31.86
CA ASP A 72 12.12 0.23 -31.31
C ASP A 72 10.58 0.32 -31.28
N ILE A 73 10.06 0.67 -30.10
CA ILE A 73 8.61 0.84 -29.90
C ILE A 73 8.11 2.24 -30.25
N LYS A 74 8.99 3.15 -30.58
CA LYS A 74 8.64 4.51 -31.00
C LYS A 74 7.74 4.50 -32.23
N GLY A 75 6.56 5.13 -32.12
CA GLY A 75 5.55 5.14 -33.19
C GLY A 75 4.72 3.87 -33.32
N LYS A 76 4.96 2.83 -32.51
CA LYS A 76 4.08 1.66 -32.45
C LYS A 76 2.81 1.98 -31.65
N ARG A 77 1.68 1.40 -32.06
CA ARG A 77 0.41 1.51 -31.35
C ARG A 77 0.50 0.76 -30.00
N LEU A 78 -0.20 1.26 -28.99
CA LEU A 78 -0.22 0.65 -27.66
C LEU A 78 -0.55 -0.86 -27.71
N GLY A 79 -1.53 -1.27 -28.53
CA GLY A 79 -1.91 -2.68 -28.69
C GLY A 79 -0.80 -3.59 -29.22
N GLU A 80 0.18 -3.07 -29.97
CA GLU A 80 1.35 -3.82 -30.43
C GLU A 80 2.35 -4.01 -29.28
N VAL A 81 2.53 -3.00 -28.44
CA VAL A 81 3.40 -3.07 -27.26
C VAL A 81 2.80 -3.96 -26.19
N CYS A 82 1.50 -3.86 -25.92
CA CYS A 82 0.77 -4.70 -24.95
C CYS A 82 0.81 -6.21 -25.30
N ARG A 83 1.04 -6.58 -26.55
CA ARG A 83 1.29 -8.00 -26.92
C ARG A 83 2.65 -8.51 -26.45
N LYS A 84 3.60 -7.63 -26.15
CA LYS A 84 4.96 -7.98 -25.73
C LYS A 84 5.19 -7.76 -24.24
N VAL A 85 4.55 -6.75 -23.67
CA VAL A 85 4.73 -6.30 -22.27
C VAL A 85 3.40 -6.36 -21.54
N GLY A 86 3.36 -7.11 -20.44
CA GLY A 86 2.25 -7.13 -19.49
C GLY A 86 2.54 -6.16 -18.34
N VAL A 87 1.51 -5.45 -17.87
CA VAL A 87 1.64 -4.44 -16.81
C VAL A 87 0.63 -4.69 -15.71
N VAL A 88 1.11 -4.73 -14.48
CA VAL A 88 0.31 -4.70 -13.25
C VAL A 88 0.53 -3.34 -12.60
N LEU A 89 -0.51 -2.51 -12.54
CA LEU A 89 -0.45 -1.18 -11.94
C LEU A 89 -0.65 -1.24 -10.42
N GLN A 90 -0.28 -0.18 -9.74
CA GLN A 90 -0.31 -0.03 -8.28
C GLN A 90 -1.69 -0.33 -7.68
N ASN A 91 -2.76 0.21 -8.26
CA ASN A 91 -4.12 0.01 -7.77
C ASN A 91 -4.82 -1.15 -8.49
N ALA A 92 -4.84 -2.32 -7.85
CA ALA A 92 -5.52 -3.50 -8.39
C ALA A 92 -7.04 -3.30 -8.57
N ASP A 93 -7.68 -2.50 -7.71
CA ASP A 93 -9.13 -2.23 -7.80
C ASP A 93 -9.52 -1.49 -9.08
N GLU A 94 -8.66 -0.63 -9.59
CA GLU A 94 -8.89 0.10 -10.85
C GLU A 94 -8.70 -0.77 -12.10
N GLN A 95 -7.96 -1.88 -11.97
CA GLN A 95 -7.74 -2.80 -13.08
C GLN A 95 -8.80 -3.91 -13.17
N ILE A 96 -9.46 -4.26 -12.05
CA ILE A 96 -10.47 -5.31 -12.01
C ILE A 96 -11.80 -4.80 -12.55
N ILE A 97 -12.26 -5.37 -13.66
CA ILE A 97 -13.49 -4.97 -14.36
C ILE A 97 -14.55 -6.07 -14.39
N GLN A 98 -14.15 -7.34 -14.24
CA GLN A 98 -15.05 -8.48 -14.36
C GLN A 98 -15.59 -8.95 -13.00
N LYS A 99 -16.68 -9.72 -13.04
CA LYS A 99 -17.41 -10.14 -11.84
C LYS A 99 -16.75 -11.29 -11.11
N THR A 100 -16.18 -12.24 -11.82
CA THR A 100 -15.53 -13.43 -11.25
C THR A 100 -14.04 -13.45 -11.58
N VAL A 101 -13.28 -14.24 -10.83
CA VAL A 101 -11.85 -14.50 -11.11
C VAL A 101 -11.67 -15.10 -12.51
N GLU A 102 -12.52 -16.04 -12.88
CA GLU A 102 -12.46 -16.68 -14.21
C GLU A 102 -12.66 -15.68 -15.34
N ASP A 103 -13.72 -14.85 -15.24
CA ASP A 103 -14.03 -13.85 -16.25
C ASP A 103 -12.91 -12.78 -16.37
N GLU A 104 -12.32 -12.37 -15.23
CA GLU A 104 -11.24 -11.39 -15.22
C GLU A 104 -9.98 -11.92 -15.92
N ILE A 105 -9.63 -13.18 -15.71
CA ILE A 105 -8.47 -13.79 -16.36
C ILE A 105 -8.77 -14.04 -17.85
N ALA A 106 -10.00 -14.44 -18.19
CA ALA A 106 -10.41 -14.65 -19.57
C ALA A 106 -10.37 -13.38 -20.41
N PHE A 107 -10.80 -12.25 -19.84
CA PHE A 107 -10.98 -10.99 -20.53
C PHE A 107 -9.76 -10.53 -21.35
N GLY A 108 -8.57 -10.55 -20.78
CA GLY A 108 -7.34 -10.20 -21.50
C GLY A 108 -7.01 -11.17 -22.63
N CYS A 109 -7.24 -12.45 -22.41
CA CYS A 109 -7.01 -13.51 -23.41
C CYS A 109 -7.99 -13.41 -24.60
N GLU A 110 -9.26 -13.09 -24.32
CA GLU A 110 -10.29 -12.86 -25.34
C GLU A 110 -9.96 -11.66 -26.22
N ASN A 111 -9.52 -10.54 -25.62
CA ASN A 111 -9.06 -9.36 -26.35
C ASN A 111 -7.84 -9.63 -27.26
N LEU A 112 -7.03 -10.63 -26.89
CA LEU A 112 -5.93 -11.11 -27.72
C LEU A 112 -6.37 -12.17 -28.76
N ALA A 113 -7.67 -12.47 -28.84
CA ALA A 113 -8.28 -13.47 -29.72
C ALA A 113 -7.69 -14.89 -29.55
N PHE A 114 -7.44 -15.30 -28.30
CA PHE A 114 -7.03 -16.69 -28.04
C PHE A 114 -8.22 -17.65 -28.25
N PRO A 115 -7.97 -18.86 -28.76
CA PRO A 115 -9.02 -19.87 -28.86
C PRO A 115 -9.47 -20.33 -27.47
N PRO A 116 -10.78 -20.68 -27.28
CA PRO A 116 -11.36 -21.01 -25.98
C PRO A 116 -10.61 -22.09 -25.19
N GLU A 117 -10.11 -23.12 -25.87
CA GLU A 117 -9.31 -24.18 -25.23
C GLU A 117 -8.00 -23.65 -24.62
N LYS A 118 -7.35 -22.71 -25.30
CA LYS A 118 -6.14 -22.06 -24.79
C LYS A 118 -6.48 -21.17 -23.59
N ILE A 119 -7.59 -20.44 -23.64
CA ILE A 119 -8.07 -19.59 -22.54
C ILE A 119 -8.29 -20.45 -21.28
N SER A 120 -9.07 -21.53 -21.40
CA SER A 120 -9.34 -22.44 -20.28
C SER A 120 -8.05 -22.99 -19.66
N LYS A 121 -7.09 -23.44 -20.49
CA LYS A 121 -5.79 -23.93 -20.01
C LYS A 121 -4.95 -22.84 -19.30
N GLN A 122 -4.97 -21.61 -19.81
CA GLN A 122 -4.28 -20.50 -19.15
C GLN A 122 -4.92 -20.18 -17.80
N ILE A 123 -6.24 -20.10 -17.72
CA ILE A 123 -6.97 -19.87 -16.45
C ILE A 123 -6.57 -20.91 -15.40
N ASP A 124 -6.62 -22.22 -15.77
CA ASP A 124 -6.22 -23.30 -14.85
C ASP A 124 -4.80 -23.14 -14.34
N THR A 125 -3.89 -22.76 -15.24
CA THR A 125 -2.48 -22.60 -14.92
C THR A 125 -2.25 -21.46 -13.96
N VAL A 126 -2.79 -20.25 -14.25
CA VAL A 126 -2.54 -19.07 -13.43
C VAL A 126 -3.33 -19.08 -12.13
N CYS A 127 -4.53 -19.68 -12.10
CA CYS A 127 -5.29 -19.86 -10.86
C CYS A 127 -4.53 -20.76 -9.88
N ARG A 128 -3.93 -21.86 -10.35
CA ARG A 128 -3.10 -22.73 -9.52
C ARG A 128 -1.84 -22.01 -9.05
N LEU A 129 -1.16 -21.27 -9.93
CA LEU A 129 0.06 -20.53 -9.62
C LEU A 129 -0.17 -19.48 -8.55
N MET A 130 -1.29 -18.73 -8.65
CA MET A 130 -1.64 -17.63 -7.75
C MET A 130 -2.57 -18.03 -6.60
N LYS A 131 -2.88 -19.32 -6.46
CA LYS A 131 -3.80 -19.86 -5.43
C LYS A 131 -5.15 -19.11 -5.41
N LEU A 132 -5.81 -19.07 -6.57
CA LEU A 132 -7.11 -18.45 -6.78
C LEU A 132 -8.16 -19.49 -7.14
N GLU A 133 -9.40 -19.27 -6.70
CA GLU A 133 -10.54 -20.08 -7.10
C GLU A 133 -11.34 -19.36 -8.18
N LYS A 134 -11.62 -20.01 -9.29
CA LYS A 134 -12.30 -19.45 -10.47
C LYS A 134 -13.64 -18.79 -10.15
N SER A 135 -14.42 -19.44 -9.26
CA SER A 135 -15.76 -19.01 -8.88
C SER A 135 -15.80 -17.82 -7.91
N TRP A 136 -14.68 -17.37 -7.38
CA TRP A 136 -14.66 -16.24 -6.46
C TRP A 136 -15.13 -14.96 -7.14
N LEU A 137 -15.89 -14.15 -6.39
CA LEU A 137 -16.33 -12.84 -6.86
C LEU A 137 -15.21 -11.82 -6.67
N SER A 138 -14.78 -11.17 -7.73
CA SER A 138 -13.66 -10.21 -7.74
C SER A 138 -13.81 -9.10 -6.70
N ARG A 139 -15.04 -8.59 -6.53
CA ARG A 139 -15.34 -7.53 -5.54
C ARG A 139 -15.26 -7.96 -4.08
N LYS A 140 -15.27 -9.29 -3.81
CA LYS A 140 -15.19 -9.84 -2.44
C LYS A 140 -13.78 -10.26 -2.05
N LEU A 141 -12.83 -10.15 -2.94
CA LEU A 141 -11.45 -10.49 -2.71
C LEU A 141 -10.80 -9.47 -1.74
N SER A 142 -9.90 -9.97 -0.90
CA SER A 142 -9.00 -9.10 -0.12
C SER A 142 -8.03 -8.36 -1.06
N GLY A 143 -7.43 -7.27 -0.60
CA GLY A 143 -6.44 -6.51 -1.39
C GLY A 143 -5.33 -7.41 -1.95
N GLY A 144 -4.77 -8.31 -1.15
CA GLY A 144 -3.76 -9.26 -1.61
C GLY A 144 -4.29 -10.30 -2.61
N GLN A 145 -5.55 -10.74 -2.49
CA GLN A 145 -6.17 -11.61 -3.49
C GLN A 145 -6.41 -10.88 -4.81
N LYS A 146 -6.82 -9.61 -4.77
CA LYS A 146 -6.97 -8.75 -5.94
C LYS A 146 -5.64 -8.55 -6.67
N GLN A 147 -4.56 -8.28 -5.92
CA GLN A 147 -3.23 -8.15 -6.49
C GLN A 147 -2.78 -9.43 -7.22
N ARG A 148 -3.03 -10.60 -6.61
CA ARG A 148 -2.77 -11.90 -7.25
C ARG A 148 -3.64 -12.13 -8.47
N LEU A 149 -4.90 -11.68 -8.45
CA LEU A 149 -5.81 -11.79 -9.60
C LEU A 149 -5.30 -11.00 -10.80
N ILE A 150 -4.94 -9.73 -10.63
CA ILE A 150 -4.43 -8.91 -11.74
C ILE A 150 -3.09 -9.46 -12.25
N THR A 151 -2.22 -9.93 -11.36
CA THR A 151 -0.98 -10.62 -11.78
C THR A 151 -1.31 -11.88 -12.59
N ALA A 152 -2.29 -12.69 -12.16
CA ALA A 152 -2.75 -13.86 -12.90
C ALA A 152 -3.30 -13.52 -14.28
N SER A 153 -4.16 -12.49 -14.36
CA SER A 153 -4.74 -12.00 -15.62
C SER A 153 -3.64 -11.55 -16.60
N THR A 154 -2.66 -10.81 -16.10
CA THR A 154 -1.50 -10.40 -16.92
C THR A 154 -0.69 -11.61 -17.41
N LEU A 155 -0.39 -12.56 -16.55
CA LEU A 155 0.37 -13.76 -16.95
C LEU A 155 -0.38 -14.66 -17.94
N ALA A 156 -1.71 -14.73 -17.83
CA ALA A 156 -2.55 -15.54 -18.72
C ALA A 156 -2.47 -15.07 -20.18
N MET A 157 -2.26 -13.78 -20.41
CA MET A 157 -2.07 -13.21 -21.74
C MET A 157 -0.78 -13.66 -22.44
N GLY A 158 0.18 -14.24 -21.68
CA GLY A 158 1.36 -14.91 -22.22
C GLY A 158 2.55 -14.03 -22.55
N GLN A 159 2.53 -12.75 -22.16
CA GLN A 159 3.70 -11.87 -22.31
C GLN A 159 4.86 -12.42 -21.49
N LYS A 160 6.07 -12.35 -22.05
CA LYS A 160 7.31 -12.78 -21.40
C LYS A 160 8.02 -11.64 -20.65
N ILE A 161 7.60 -10.42 -20.86
CA ILE A 161 8.04 -9.22 -20.14
C ILE A 161 6.89 -8.77 -19.26
N VAL A 162 7.09 -8.74 -17.95
CA VAL A 162 6.05 -8.38 -16.97
C VAL A 162 6.59 -7.31 -16.04
N ILE A 163 5.85 -6.20 -15.96
CA ILE A 163 6.15 -5.06 -15.11
C ILE A 163 5.09 -5.00 -14.01
N LEU A 164 5.53 -4.89 -12.76
CA LEU A 164 4.65 -4.77 -11.61
C LEU A 164 5.01 -3.49 -10.83
N ASP A 165 4.03 -2.61 -10.69
CA ASP A 165 4.17 -1.35 -9.94
C ASP A 165 3.58 -1.54 -8.54
N GLU A 166 4.44 -1.50 -7.51
CA GLU A 166 4.15 -1.69 -6.10
C GLU A 166 3.24 -2.91 -5.80
N PRO A 167 3.58 -4.11 -6.31
CA PRO A 167 2.70 -5.28 -6.17
C PRO A 167 2.57 -5.79 -4.74
N LEU A 168 3.38 -5.32 -3.80
CA LEU A 168 3.38 -5.77 -2.41
C LEU A 168 2.59 -4.85 -1.46
N ALA A 169 2.03 -3.75 -1.94
CA ALA A 169 1.40 -2.70 -1.12
C ALA A 169 0.30 -3.21 -0.17
N ASN A 170 -0.50 -4.21 -0.61
CA ASN A 170 -1.62 -4.76 0.14
C ASN A 170 -1.37 -6.20 0.64
N LEU A 171 -0.11 -6.65 0.63
CA LEU A 171 0.28 -7.99 1.05
C LEU A 171 0.94 -7.97 2.44
N ASP A 172 0.57 -8.93 3.28
CA ASP A 172 1.36 -9.26 4.46
C ASP A 172 2.70 -9.90 4.05
N THR A 173 3.60 -10.10 4.99
CA THR A 173 4.95 -10.61 4.71
C THR A 173 4.90 -11.96 3.99
N ALA A 174 4.06 -12.90 4.45
CA ALA A 174 3.94 -14.23 3.82
C ALA A 174 3.38 -14.16 2.39
N GLY A 175 2.38 -13.29 2.15
CA GLY A 175 1.82 -13.04 0.82
C GLY A 175 2.84 -12.39 -0.12
N ALA A 176 3.64 -11.47 0.39
CA ALA A 176 4.69 -10.79 -0.36
C ALA A 176 5.82 -11.75 -0.77
N GLU A 177 6.32 -12.57 0.16
CA GLU A 177 7.33 -13.60 -0.11
C GLU A 177 6.82 -14.65 -1.12
N MET A 178 5.57 -15.09 -0.98
CA MET A 178 4.94 -16.01 -1.94
C MET A 178 4.90 -15.41 -3.34
N LEU A 179 4.49 -14.14 -3.49
CA LEU A 179 4.46 -13.47 -4.79
C LEU A 179 5.87 -13.35 -5.38
N MET A 180 6.84 -12.88 -4.60
CA MET A 180 8.22 -12.71 -5.05
C MET A 180 8.87 -14.05 -5.44
N SER A 181 8.64 -15.12 -4.67
CA SER A 181 9.08 -16.47 -5.00
C SER A 181 8.48 -16.97 -6.32
N THR A 182 7.20 -16.67 -6.56
CA THR A 182 6.51 -16.99 -7.82
C THR A 182 7.13 -16.22 -8.97
N LEU A 183 7.37 -14.92 -8.84
CA LEU A 183 8.02 -14.08 -9.86
C LEU A 183 9.44 -14.57 -10.17
N LYS A 184 10.20 -14.97 -9.12
CA LYS A 184 11.54 -15.58 -9.32
C LYS A 184 11.49 -16.88 -10.09
N SER A 185 10.47 -17.71 -9.83
CA SER A 185 10.27 -18.97 -10.57
C SER A 185 9.91 -18.72 -12.04
N LEU A 186 9.11 -17.69 -12.31
CA LEU A 186 8.79 -17.26 -13.68
C LEU A 186 10.02 -16.72 -14.41
N ALA A 187 10.87 -15.93 -13.73
CA ALA A 187 12.12 -15.47 -14.31
C ALA A 187 12.99 -16.67 -14.74
N LYS A 188 13.18 -17.68 -13.84
CA LYS A 188 13.89 -18.92 -14.20
C LYS A 188 13.26 -19.67 -15.38
N ALA A 189 11.95 -19.52 -15.61
CA ALA A 189 11.24 -20.03 -16.77
C ALA A 189 11.36 -19.14 -18.03
N GLY A 190 12.25 -18.16 -18.02
CA GLY A 190 12.59 -17.30 -19.16
C GLY A 190 11.72 -16.05 -19.29
N TYR A 191 11.12 -15.56 -18.20
CA TYR A 191 10.48 -14.24 -18.18
C TYR A 191 11.49 -13.14 -17.84
N CYS A 192 11.25 -11.94 -18.32
CA CYS A 192 11.88 -10.71 -17.81
C CYS A 192 10.88 -10.04 -16.86
N ILE A 193 11.21 -10.01 -15.59
CA ILE A 193 10.34 -9.44 -14.55
C ILE A 193 10.93 -8.12 -14.10
N ILE A 194 10.09 -7.08 -14.03
CA ILE A 194 10.44 -5.76 -13.50
C ILE A 194 9.49 -5.47 -12.35
N VAL A 195 10.04 -5.19 -11.18
CA VAL A 195 9.27 -4.87 -9.97
C VAL A 195 9.67 -3.47 -9.52
N ILE A 196 8.72 -2.57 -9.40
CA ILE A 196 8.90 -1.29 -8.74
C ILE A 196 8.43 -1.47 -7.30
N GLU A 197 9.33 -1.30 -6.33
CA GLU A 197 9.01 -1.54 -4.92
C GLU A 197 9.85 -0.69 -3.96
N HIS A 198 9.27 -0.48 -2.78
CA HIS A 198 9.87 0.26 -1.67
C HIS A 198 10.22 -0.63 -0.46
N ARG A 199 9.62 -1.84 -0.38
CA ARG A 199 9.88 -2.82 0.70
C ARG A 199 11.14 -3.63 0.38
N LEU A 200 12.30 -2.97 0.45
CA LEU A 200 13.59 -3.52 0.02
C LEU A 200 13.99 -4.78 0.78
N ASP A 201 13.69 -4.83 2.08
CA ASP A 201 13.94 -5.96 2.96
C ASP A 201 13.29 -7.26 2.47
N VAL A 202 12.07 -7.15 1.94
CA VAL A 202 11.31 -8.28 1.40
C VAL A 202 11.76 -8.65 -0.01
N VAL A 203 12.08 -7.66 -0.86
CA VAL A 203 12.30 -7.87 -2.30
C VAL A 203 13.73 -8.28 -2.65
N LEU A 204 14.74 -7.70 -1.98
CA LEU A 204 16.16 -7.90 -2.31
C LEU A 204 16.62 -9.38 -2.37
N PRO A 205 16.11 -10.30 -1.53
CA PRO A 205 16.46 -11.72 -1.63
C PRO A 205 16.07 -12.40 -2.95
N PHE A 206 15.10 -11.84 -3.68
CA PHE A 206 14.52 -12.44 -4.89
C PHE A 206 14.99 -11.81 -6.19
N VAL A 207 15.66 -10.64 -6.15
CA VAL A 207 16.02 -9.89 -7.36
C VAL A 207 17.44 -10.19 -7.83
N ASP A 208 17.66 -10.08 -9.14
CA ASP A 208 18.97 -10.29 -9.76
C ASP A 208 19.71 -8.97 -9.96
N LYS A 209 18.98 -7.88 -10.31
CA LYS A 209 19.53 -6.55 -10.48
C LYS A 209 18.69 -5.51 -9.75
N VAL A 210 19.32 -4.45 -9.31
CA VAL A 210 18.69 -3.31 -8.66
C VAL A 210 19.04 -2.05 -9.44
N PHE A 211 18.02 -1.29 -9.82
CA PHE A 211 18.15 0.00 -10.48
C PHE A 211 17.57 1.09 -9.57
N HIS A 212 18.36 2.11 -9.29
CA HIS A 212 17.91 3.28 -8.54
C HIS A 212 17.57 4.41 -9.50
N VAL A 213 16.33 4.90 -9.41
CA VAL A 213 15.88 6.11 -10.10
C VAL A 213 16.04 7.28 -9.15
N GLY A 214 16.88 8.22 -9.50
CA GLY A 214 17.15 9.40 -8.68
C GLY A 214 17.88 10.47 -9.48
N ASN A 215 17.65 11.74 -9.15
CA ASN A 215 18.26 12.87 -9.83
C ASN A 215 18.09 12.80 -11.38
N ARG A 216 16.92 12.38 -11.85
CA ARG A 216 16.54 12.20 -13.28
C ARG A 216 17.30 11.08 -13.99
N LYS A 217 18.11 10.30 -13.32
CA LYS A 217 18.93 9.21 -13.88
C LYS A 217 18.47 7.86 -13.34
N VAL A 218 18.86 6.80 -14.05
CA VAL A 218 18.67 5.43 -13.62
C VAL A 218 20.04 4.77 -13.55
N ASN A 219 20.44 4.34 -12.35
CA ASN A 219 21.75 3.74 -12.11
C ASN A 219 21.60 2.33 -11.57
N GLU A 220 22.39 1.39 -12.07
CA GLU A 220 22.47 0.05 -11.52
C GLU A 220 23.24 0.06 -10.18
N ILE A 221 22.68 -0.57 -9.17
CA ILE A 221 23.26 -0.70 -7.82
C ILE A 221 23.98 -2.04 -7.73
N THR A 222 25.28 -1.99 -7.57
CA THR A 222 26.14 -3.18 -7.43
C THR A 222 26.29 -3.63 -5.98
N ASP A 223 26.37 -2.70 -5.03
CA ASP A 223 26.46 -2.98 -3.59
C ASP A 223 25.07 -2.86 -2.93
N ARG A 224 24.37 -4.00 -2.89
CA ARG A 224 22.99 -4.08 -2.35
C ARG A 224 22.94 -3.94 -0.85
N GLU A 225 23.95 -4.41 -0.11
CA GLU A 225 23.97 -4.31 1.35
C GLU A 225 24.13 -2.86 1.78
N LYS A 226 25.06 -2.14 1.13
CA LYS A 226 25.24 -0.70 1.36
C LYS A 226 23.96 0.06 0.99
N TYR A 227 23.37 -0.25 -0.17
CA TYR A 227 22.11 0.37 -0.60
C TYR A 227 20.98 0.15 0.39
N LEU A 228 20.81 -1.07 0.90
CA LEU A 228 19.79 -1.37 1.91
C LEU A 228 20.02 -0.56 3.18
N LYS A 229 21.27 -0.47 3.66
CA LYS A 229 21.63 0.34 4.84
C LYS A 229 21.33 1.81 4.65
N GLU A 230 21.66 2.38 3.48
CA GLU A 230 21.36 3.79 3.15
C GLU A 230 19.86 4.08 3.06
N GLN A 231 19.05 3.09 2.65
CA GLN A 231 17.61 3.18 2.57
C GLN A 231 16.88 2.69 3.83
N SER A 232 17.59 2.17 4.84
CA SER A 232 17.03 1.64 6.08
C SER A 232 17.54 2.36 7.33
N THR A 233 17.85 3.68 7.22
CA THR A 233 18.19 4.49 8.39
C THR A 233 17.11 4.29 9.46
N GLU A 234 17.49 3.99 10.68
CA GLU A 234 16.54 3.74 11.78
C GLU A 234 15.62 4.94 11.96
N ILE A 235 14.33 4.67 12.06
CA ILE A 235 13.38 5.70 12.49
C ILE A 235 13.66 5.93 13.96
N GLU A 236 13.99 7.17 14.33
CA GLU A 236 14.19 7.50 15.74
C GLU A 236 12.96 7.10 16.55
N ASP A 237 13.18 6.22 17.51
CA ASP A 237 12.14 5.81 18.42
C ASP A 237 11.75 7.02 19.29
N ALA A 238 10.53 7.47 19.19
CA ALA A 238 9.98 8.38 20.18
C ALA A 238 9.93 7.63 21.52
N CYS A 239 10.97 7.80 22.31
CA CYS A 239 11.10 7.19 23.64
C CYS A 239 10.17 7.91 24.62
N SER A 240 8.86 7.63 24.55
CA SER A 240 7.93 8.04 25.60
C SER A 240 7.70 6.85 26.54
N THR A 241 8.09 7.02 27.82
CA THR A 241 7.66 6.12 28.88
C THR A 241 6.19 6.40 29.17
N PHE A 242 5.30 5.69 28.45
CA PHE A 242 3.87 5.80 28.68
C PHE A 242 3.52 5.19 30.05
N SER A 243 2.90 5.99 30.93
CA SER A 243 2.55 5.58 32.31
C SER A 243 1.04 5.63 32.62
N GLY A 244 0.20 5.88 31.60
CA GLY A 244 -1.26 5.94 31.78
C GLY A 244 -1.86 4.60 32.17
N THR A 245 -2.89 4.62 33.03
CA THR A 245 -3.60 3.41 33.51
C THR A 245 -5.08 3.39 33.16
N LEU A 246 -5.66 4.53 32.76
CA LEU A 246 -7.08 4.62 32.44
C LEU A 246 -7.36 4.10 31.02
N PRO A 247 -8.30 3.19 30.82
CA PRO A 247 -8.65 2.74 29.49
C PRO A 247 -9.43 3.82 28.72
N ALA A 248 -9.08 4.06 27.46
CA ALA A 248 -9.90 4.75 26.48
C ALA A 248 -10.97 3.80 25.93
N PHE A 249 -10.58 2.55 25.71
CA PHE A 249 -11.47 1.46 25.30
C PHE A 249 -11.17 0.20 26.12
N SER A 250 -12.24 -0.47 26.57
CA SER A 250 -12.17 -1.82 27.15
C SER A 250 -13.05 -2.74 26.34
N LEU A 251 -12.45 -3.78 25.79
CA LEU A 251 -13.12 -4.82 25.02
C LEU A 251 -13.23 -6.08 25.89
N SER A 252 -14.43 -6.65 26.01
CA SER A 252 -14.68 -7.86 26.79
C SER A 252 -15.49 -8.86 25.96
N ASP A 253 -14.88 -10.00 25.66
CA ASP A 253 -15.46 -11.10 24.88
C ASP A 253 -16.14 -10.67 23.57
N VAL A 254 -15.50 -9.73 22.85
CA VAL A 254 -16.08 -9.14 21.64
C VAL A 254 -16.02 -10.14 20.50
N ALA A 255 -17.18 -10.47 19.93
CA ALA A 255 -17.33 -11.29 18.74
C ALA A 255 -18.06 -10.53 17.64
N PHE A 256 -17.75 -10.87 16.40
CA PHE A 256 -18.42 -10.33 15.23
C PHE A 256 -18.49 -11.37 14.11
N SER A 257 -19.69 -11.59 13.60
CA SER A 257 -19.95 -12.54 12.53
C SER A 257 -20.69 -11.86 11.38
N VAL A 258 -20.36 -12.24 10.16
CA VAL A 258 -21.07 -11.80 8.95
C VAL A 258 -21.66 -13.03 8.27
N LYS A 259 -23.00 -13.11 8.24
CA LYS A 259 -23.73 -14.31 7.80
C LYS A 259 -23.24 -15.53 8.62
N ASP A 260 -22.70 -16.56 7.97
CA ASP A 260 -22.23 -17.81 8.61
C ASP A 260 -20.72 -17.83 8.88
N ARG A 261 -20.03 -16.67 8.80
CA ARG A 261 -18.59 -16.59 9.01
C ARG A 261 -18.26 -15.75 10.22
N ASP A 262 -17.62 -16.37 11.21
CA ASP A 262 -17.04 -15.68 12.36
C ASP A 262 -15.75 -14.99 11.96
N ILE A 263 -15.68 -13.68 12.21
CA ILE A 263 -14.49 -12.85 11.95
C ILE A 263 -13.73 -12.61 13.24
N LEU A 264 -14.46 -12.25 14.31
CA LEU A 264 -13.91 -12.10 15.66
C LEU A 264 -14.66 -13.04 16.61
N ASN A 265 -13.93 -13.67 17.52
CA ASN A 265 -14.47 -14.72 18.42
C ASN A 265 -13.92 -14.62 19.84
N GLY A 266 -14.35 -13.57 20.56
CA GLY A 266 -13.98 -13.35 21.95
C GLY A 266 -12.71 -12.53 22.15
N VAL A 267 -12.62 -11.38 21.50
CA VAL A 267 -11.51 -10.44 21.66
C VAL A 267 -11.65 -9.70 22.99
N THR A 268 -10.58 -9.71 23.80
CA THR A 268 -10.54 -9.06 25.13
C THR A 268 -9.21 -8.38 25.34
N PHE A 269 -9.21 -7.05 25.47
CA PHE A 269 -8.04 -6.22 25.83
C PHE A 269 -8.47 -4.78 26.10
N ASP A 270 -7.55 -4.00 26.68
CA ASP A 270 -7.70 -2.56 26.90
C ASP A 270 -6.77 -1.73 26.03
N ILE A 271 -7.25 -0.59 25.55
CA ILE A 271 -6.47 0.48 24.95
C ILE A 271 -6.44 1.64 25.93
N LEU A 272 -5.26 2.04 26.38
CA LEU A 272 -5.12 3.07 27.39
C LEU A 272 -5.21 4.48 26.82
N LYS A 273 -5.83 5.41 27.56
CA LYS A 273 -5.99 6.81 27.15
C LYS A 273 -4.62 7.47 27.01
N GLY A 274 -4.38 8.15 25.88
CA GLY A 274 -3.11 8.79 25.57
C GLY A 274 -1.98 7.82 25.18
N SER A 275 -2.28 6.55 24.90
CA SER A 275 -1.27 5.59 24.40
C SER A 275 -1.29 5.47 22.88
N ARG A 276 -0.15 5.07 22.32
CA ARG A 276 -0.03 4.58 20.94
C ARG A 276 -0.16 3.05 20.95
N ALA A 277 -1.35 2.55 20.57
CA ALA A 277 -1.64 1.13 20.51
C ALA A 277 -1.48 0.60 19.08
N VAL A 278 -0.76 -0.50 18.90
CA VAL A 278 -0.58 -1.17 17.61
C VAL A 278 -1.32 -2.50 17.61
N LEU A 279 -2.19 -2.71 16.62
CA LEU A 279 -2.88 -3.98 16.39
C LEU A 279 -2.12 -4.81 15.38
N LEU A 280 -1.58 -5.94 15.82
CA LEU A 280 -0.80 -6.89 15.05
C LEU A 280 -1.65 -8.11 14.65
N GLY A 281 -1.35 -8.72 13.52
CA GLY A 281 -1.99 -9.94 13.05
C GLY A 281 -1.89 -10.13 11.55
N GLU A 282 -2.06 -11.36 11.08
CA GLU A 282 -2.06 -11.70 9.65
C GLU A 282 -3.26 -11.09 8.92
N ASN A 283 -3.21 -11.09 7.58
CA ASN A 283 -4.34 -10.63 6.78
C ASN A 283 -5.58 -11.51 7.02
N GLY A 284 -6.73 -10.86 7.16
CA GLY A 284 -8.00 -11.55 7.40
C GLY A 284 -8.25 -11.99 8.85
N CYS A 285 -7.35 -11.71 9.82
CA CYS A 285 -7.58 -12.04 11.24
C CYS A 285 -8.59 -11.12 11.94
N GLY A 286 -9.11 -10.07 11.25
CA GLY A 286 -10.17 -9.21 11.77
C GLY A 286 -9.73 -7.82 12.26
N LYS A 287 -8.51 -7.35 12.01
CA LYS A 287 -8.01 -6.02 12.45
C LYS A 287 -8.89 -4.86 11.99
N THR A 288 -9.13 -4.73 10.69
CA THR A 288 -10.01 -3.69 10.13
C THR A 288 -11.44 -3.79 10.68
N THR A 289 -11.96 -5.02 10.87
CA THR A 289 -13.26 -5.24 11.51
C THR A 289 -13.27 -4.72 12.95
N LEU A 290 -12.19 -4.98 13.70
CA LEU A 290 -12.03 -4.49 15.06
C LEU A 290 -11.98 -2.96 15.10
N LEU A 291 -11.25 -2.30 14.19
CA LEU A 291 -11.27 -0.83 14.06
C LEU A 291 -12.68 -0.30 13.79
N ARG A 292 -13.47 -0.98 12.93
CA ARG A 292 -14.86 -0.61 12.63
C ARG A 292 -15.79 -0.75 13.85
N LEU A 293 -15.56 -1.75 14.70
CA LEU A 293 -16.29 -1.90 15.95
C LEU A 293 -15.90 -0.83 16.99
N ILE A 294 -14.61 -0.54 17.14
CA ILE A 294 -14.11 0.50 18.04
C ILE A 294 -14.60 1.88 17.59
N SER A 295 -14.61 2.16 16.27
CA SER A 295 -15.13 3.40 15.68
C SER A 295 -16.67 3.44 15.59
N ARG A 296 -17.38 2.43 16.09
CA ARG A 296 -18.86 2.31 16.06
C ARG A 296 -19.47 2.32 14.64
N LEU A 297 -18.70 2.05 13.61
CA LEU A 297 -19.22 1.83 12.26
C LEU A 297 -19.98 0.50 12.16
N GLU A 298 -19.65 -0.45 13.03
CA GLU A 298 -20.33 -1.75 13.19
C GLU A 298 -20.67 -1.99 14.67
N LYS A 299 -21.55 -2.97 14.93
CA LYS A 299 -21.90 -3.40 16.29
C LYS A 299 -21.42 -4.83 16.52
N PRO A 300 -20.84 -5.17 17.68
CA PRO A 300 -20.47 -6.53 17.97
C PRO A 300 -21.71 -7.43 18.02
N THR A 301 -21.58 -8.68 17.60
CA THR A 301 -22.64 -9.71 17.72
C THR A 301 -22.72 -10.26 19.14
N ARG A 302 -21.61 -10.26 19.87
CA ARG A 302 -21.50 -10.63 21.28
C ARG A 302 -20.40 -9.81 21.95
N GLY A 303 -20.45 -9.71 23.28
CA GLY A 303 -19.47 -8.97 24.06
C GLY A 303 -19.76 -7.49 24.17
N VAL A 304 -18.85 -6.78 24.76
CA VAL A 304 -19.04 -5.36 25.11
C VAL A 304 -17.78 -4.56 24.79
N ILE A 305 -17.96 -3.36 24.23
CA ILE A 305 -16.91 -2.34 24.09
C ILE A 305 -17.31 -1.14 24.95
N LEU A 306 -16.60 -0.96 26.06
CA LEU A 306 -16.72 0.22 26.90
C LEU A 306 -15.78 1.30 26.37
N GLN A 307 -16.17 2.56 26.48
CA GLN A 307 -15.40 3.71 26.01
C GLN A 307 -15.35 4.80 27.07
N ASN A 308 -14.19 5.41 27.21
CA ASN A 308 -13.95 6.54 28.09
C ASN A 308 -13.52 7.75 27.26
N ILE A 309 -14.47 8.27 26.51
CA ILE A 309 -14.34 9.49 25.72
C ILE A 309 -15.29 10.50 26.38
N ASP A 310 -14.87 11.74 26.60
CA ASP A 310 -15.60 12.76 27.40
C ASP A 310 -15.64 12.48 28.92
N ASP A 311 -14.64 11.78 29.48
CA ASP A 311 -14.59 11.40 30.90
C ASP A 311 -15.88 10.69 31.41
N LYS A 312 -16.61 10.08 30.49
CA LYS A 312 -17.80 9.27 30.75
C LYS A 312 -17.54 7.82 30.36
N PHE A 313 -17.21 7.02 31.35
CA PHE A 313 -17.07 5.56 31.17
C PHE A 313 -18.44 4.92 31.00
N GLY A 314 -18.69 4.19 29.90
CA GLY A 314 -19.93 3.45 29.73
C GLY A 314 -20.28 3.06 28.29
N GLN A 315 -21.24 2.12 28.19
CA GLN A 315 -21.77 1.60 26.92
C GLN A 315 -22.66 2.59 26.13
N LYS A 316 -23.21 3.60 26.79
CA LYS A 316 -24.35 4.41 26.31
C LYS A 316 -24.02 5.86 26.04
N SER A 317 -23.04 6.17 25.24
CA SER A 317 -23.14 7.42 24.51
C SER A 317 -23.87 7.14 23.19
N LYS A 318 -25.02 7.78 22.95
CA LYS A 318 -25.66 7.76 21.63
C LYS A 318 -24.61 8.19 20.60
N GLN A 319 -24.59 7.54 19.44
CA GLN A 319 -23.85 8.05 18.27
C GLN A 319 -24.29 9.49 18.05
N SER A 320 -23.47 10.44 18.49
CA SER A 320 -23.75 11.88 18.34
C SER A 320 -22.71 12.47 17.41
N LYS A 321 -23.08 13.55 16.72
CA LYS A 321 -22.10 14.32 15.92
C LYS A 321 -20.87 14.73 16.76
N LYS A 322 -21.03 14.94 18.09
CA LYS A 322 -19.94 15.25 19.02
C LYS A 322 -18.97 14.07 19.19
N TRP A 323 -19.46 12.84 19.22
CA TRP A 323 -18.60 11.67 19.35
C TRP A 323 -17.69 11.49 18.13
N TYR A 324 -18.26 11.62 16.90
CA TYR A 324 -17.49 11.49 15.68
C TYR A 324 -16.45 12.62 15.47
N LYS A 325 -16.62 13.77 16.11
CA LYS A 325 -15.59 14.83 16.14
C LYS A 325 -14.40 14.46 17.02
N LYS A 326 -14.58 13.54 17.99
CA LYS A 326 -13.55 13.14 18.94
C LYS A 326 -12.81 11.88 18.54
N VAL A 327 -13.35 11.11 17.60
CA VAL A 327 -12.76 9.87 17.09
C VAL A 327 -12.53 10.04 15.59
N GLY A 328 -11.29 10.35 15.23
CA GLY A 328 -10.85 10.44 13.85
C GLY A 328 -10.47 9.08 13.32
N VAL A 329 -10.93 8.73 12.12
CA VAL A 329 -10.62 7.45 11.45
C VAL A 329 -10.00 7.73 10.11
N VAL A 330 -8.82 7.17 9.89
CA VAL A 330 -8.15 7.15 8.58
C VAL A 330 -8.29 5.76 8.00
N TYR A 331 -8.98 5.65 6.86
CA TYR A 331 -9.21 4.38 6.17
C TYR A 331 -8.00 3.94 5.35
N GLN A 332 -7.89 2.63 5.12
CA GLN A 332 -6.85 2.04 4.29
C GLN A 332 -6.82 2.61 2.86
N ASN A 333 -7.96 2.85 2.23
CA ASN A 333 -8.03 3.52 0.93
C ASN A 333 -8.40 5.00 1.13
N PRO A 334 -7.51 5.97 0.78
CA PRO A 334 -7.76 7.39 0.94
C PRO A 334 -8.92 7.91 0.08
N ASP A 335 -9.24 7.26 -1.05
CA ASP A 335 -10.32 7.68 -1.94
C ASP A 335 -11.71 7.58 -1.28
N TYR A 336 -11.86 6.79 -0.22
CA TYR A 336 -13.10 6.73 0.55
C TYR A 336 -13.33 7.94 1.46
N GLN A 337 -12.30 8.79 1.63
CA GLN A 337 -12.34 9.97 2.51
C GLN A 337 -12.22 11.30 1.75
N LEU A 338 -11.57 11.28 0.58
CA LEU A 338 -11.26 12.49 -0.18
C LEU A 338 -12.39 12.80 -1.16
N PHE A 339 -13.20 13.81 -0.87
CA PHE A 339 -14.41 14.13 -1.63
C PHE A 339 -14.56 15.64 -1.98
N MET A 340 -13.68 16.49 -1.47
CA MET A 340 -13.71 17.92 -1.78
C MET A 340 -13.03 18.25 -3.10
N GLN A 341 -13.29 19.44 -3.65
CA GLN A 341 -12.74 19.87 -4.94
C GLN A 341 -11.26 20.28 -4.85
N THR A 342 -10.80 20.69 -3.67
CA THR A 342 -9.41 21.10 -3.44
C THR A 342 -8.86 20.49 -2.16
N VAL A 343 -7.55 20.30 -2.11
CA VAL A 343 -6.84 19.82 -0.92
C VAL A 343 -7.05 20.77 0.26
N GLU A 344 -7.07 22.08 0.02
CA GLU A 344 -7.36 23.07 1.06
C GLU A 344 -8.72 22.83 1.71
N ASN A 345 -9.77 22.70 0.88
CA ASN A 345 -11.12 22.47 1.38
C ASN A 345 -11.22 21.11 2.11
N GLU A 346 -10.47 20.10 1.66
CA GLU A 346 -10.46 18.79 2.31
C GLU A 346 -9.89 18.88 3.73
N ILE A 347 -8.77 19.59 3.93
CA ILE A 347 -8.11 19.70 5.24
C ILE A 347 -8.89 20.62 6.17
N LYS A 348 -9.47 21.72 5.65
CA LYS A 348 -10.28 22.66 6.43
C LYS A 348 -11.67 22.13 6.77
N PHE A 349 -12.13 21.09 6.06
CA PHE A 349 -13.45 20.51 6.34
C PHE A 349 -13.50 19.84 7.71
N GLY A 350 -14.19 20.48 8.65
CA GLY A 350 -14.33 20.00 10.03
C GLY A 350 -13.12 20.25 10.93
N ALA A 351 -12.12 20.97 10.45
CA ALA A 351 -10.94 21.34 11.24
C ALA A 351 -11.32 22.14 12.49
N LYS A 352 -10.44 22.11 13.50
CA LYS A 352 -10.57 22.88 14.74
C LYS A 352 -10.61 24.38 14.46
N SER A 353 -9.73 24.87 13.59
CA SER A 353 -9.72 26.21 12.98
C SER A 353 -8.95 26.17 11.66
N ASP A 354 -9.10 27.23 10.84
CA ASP A 354 -8.36 27.34 9.57
C ASP A 354 -6.84 27.44 9.80
N GLU A 355 -6.42 28.15 10.84
CA GLU A 355 -5.01 28.30 11.22
C GLU A 355 -4.41 26.95 11.63
N TYR A 356 -5.16 26.14 12.41
CA TYR A 356 -4.71 24.79 12.79
C TYR A 356 -4.65 23.86 11.59
N ALA A 357 -5.60 23.97 10.67
CA ALA A 357 -5.57 23.22 9.41
C ALA A 357 -4.33 23.56 8.58
N ASP A 358 -3.96 24.83 8.49
CA ASP A 358 -2.77 25.30 7.80
C ASP A 358 -1.47 24.79 8.46
N GLU A 359 -1.40 24.81 9.80
CA GLU A 359 -0.28 24.26 10.56
C GLU A 359 -0.10 22.74 10.28
N ILE A 360 -1.19 21.99 10.33
CA ILE A 360 -1.16 20.55 10.03
C ILE A 360 -0.72 20.31 8.58
N ALA A 361 -1.23 21.09 7.63
CA ALA A 361 -0.80 20.97 6.22
C ALA A 361 0.70 21.24 6.02
N GLU A 362 1.28 22.17 6.79
CA GLU A 362 2.73 22.43 6.78
C GLU A 362 3.51 21.27 7.39
N LYS A 363 3.08 20.72 8.55
CA LYS A 363 3.71 19.56 9.19
C LYS A 363 3.76 18.34 8.23
N PHE A 364 2.66 18.07 7.51
CA PHE A 364 2.60 17.00 6.51
C PHE A 364 3.28 17.36 5.18
N GLY A 365 3.74 18.62 5.00
CA GLY A 365 4.41 19.10 3.79
C GLY A 365 3.51 19.08 2.55
N ILE A 366 2.23 19.36 2.71
CA ILE A 366 1.21 19.31 1.65
C ILE A 366 0.56 20.65 1.32
N LYS A 367 0.93 21.74 2.00
CA LYS A 367 0.36 23.08 1.77
C LYS A 367 0.51 23.55 0.31
N HIS A 368 1.61 23.17 -0.35
CA HIS A 368 1.85 23.47 -1.77
C HIS A 368 0.88 22.77 -2.73
N LEU A 369 0.07 21.82 -2.23
CA LEU A 369 -0.95 21.09 -3.00
C LEU A 369 -2.35 21.69 -2.87
N TYR A 370 -2.55 22.72 -2.07
CA TYR A 370 -3.85 23.27 -1.70
C TYR A 370 -4.81 23.53 -2.87
N ALA A 371 -4.31 24.08 -3.97
CA ALA A 371 -5.12 24.37 -5.16
C ALA A 371 -5.43 23.15 -6.02
N ARG A 372 -4.84 21.96 -5.72
CA ARG A 372 -5.03 20.76 -6.53
C ARG A 372 -6.29 20.00 -6.12
N HIS A 373 -6.89 19.32 -7.10
CA HIS A 373 -7.96 18.36 -6.82
C HIS A 373 -7.37 17.09 -6.17
N PRO A 374 -7.93 16.57 -5.05
CA PRO A 374 -7.38 15.40 -4.36
C PRO A 374 -7.16 14.18 -5.26
N GLN A 375 -8.07 13.92 -6.20
CA GLN A 375 -7.94 12.79 -7.14
C GLN A 375 -6.77 12.93 -8.14
N SER A 376 -6.20 14.13 -8.30
CA SER A 376 -5.02 14.35 -9.16
C SER A 376 -3.68 14.07 -8.47
N LEU A 377 -3.73 13.67 -7.20
CA LEU A 377 -2.55 13.43 -6.37
C LEU A 377 -2.05 11.99 -6.54
N SER A 378 -0.74 11.78 -6.29
CA SER A 378 -0.20 10.42 -6.13
C SER A 378 -0.75 9.75 -4.86
N GLU A 379 -0.74 8.41 -4.81
CA GLU A 379 -1.24 7.65 -3.65
C GLU A 379 -0.61 8.11 -2.33
N GLY A 380 0.70 8.32 -2.30
CA GLY A 380 1.39 8.84 -1.11
C GLY A 380 0.97 10.28 -0.74
N GLN A 381 0.64 11.14 -1.72
CA GLN A 381 0.10 12.47 -1.45
C GLN A 381 -1.34 12.39 -0.95
N LYS A 382 -2.20 11.58 -1.58
CA LYS A 382 -3.57 11.32 -1.11
C LYS A 382 -3.56 10.82 0.34
N ARG A 383 -2.65 9.89 0.68
CA ARG A 383 -2.49 9.36 2.04
C ARG A 383 -2.17 10.48 3.04
N ARG A 384 -1.20 11.33 2.73
CA ARG A 384 -0.85 12.47 3.59
C ARG A 384 -2.01 13.45 3.76
N VAL A 385 -2.74 13.75 2.69
CA VAL A 385 -3.92 14.63 2.75
C VAL A 385 -5.03 13.99 3.60
N SER A 386 -5.32 12.70 3.44
CA SER A 386 -6.36 12.01 4.21
C SER A 386 -6.05 11.98 5.71
N ILE A 387 -4.80 11.76 6.09
CA ILE A 387 -4.38 11.79 7.50
C ILE A 387 -4.45 13.23 8.03
N ALA A 388 -3.91 14.19 7.29
CA ALA A 388 -3.92 15.61 7.70
C ALA A 388 -5.35 16.14 7.89
N ALA A 389 -6.29 15.80 7.03
CA ALA A 389 -7.69 16.19 7.16
C ALA A 389 -8.34 15.67 8.45
N VAL A 390 -8.04 14.42 8.84
CA VAL A 390 -8.54 13.86 10.10
C VAL A 390 -7.85 14.48 11.30
N VAL A 391 -6.53 14.66 11.26
CA VAL A 391 -5.75 15.29 12.35
C VAL A 391 -6.16 16.73 12.57
N ALA A 392 -6.48 17.49 11.52
CA ALA A 392 -6.94 18.86 11.60
C ALA A 392 -8.25 19.03 12.43
N THR A 393 -9.03 17.96 12.61
CA THR A 393 -10.20 17.97 13.48
C THR A 393 -9.87 17.93 14.98
N ASP A 394 -8.59 17.76 15.35
CA ASP A 394 -8.08 17.63 16.73
C ASP A 394 -8.79 16.52 17.54
N PRO A 395 -8.73 15.26 17.08
CA PRO A 395 -9.46 14.17 17.71
C PRO A 395 -8.78 13.69 19.01
N GLU A 396 -9.59 13.30 20.02
CA GLU A 396 -9.10 12.66 21.25
C GLU A 396 -8.57 11.24 20.98
N VAL A 397 -9.11 10.58 19.96
CA VAL A 397 -8.69 9.24 19.47
C VAL A 397 -8.45 9.29 17.98
N LEU A 398 -7.27 8.90 17.56
CA LEU A 398 -6.88 8.78 16.14
C LEU A 398 -6.69 7.32 15.77
N ILE A 399 -7.53 6.83 14.87
CA ILE A 399 -7.48 5.45 14.34
C ILE A 399 -6.87 5.49 12.95
N LEU A 400 -5.79 4.72 12.74
CA LEU A 400 -5.01 4.67 11.51
C LEU A 400 -5.01 3.24 10.95
N ASP A 401 -5.67 3.05 9.82
CA ASP A 401 -5.63 1.77 9.09
C ASP A 401 -4.62 1.87 7.94
N GLU A 402 -3.46 1.20 8.10
CA GLU A 402 -2.33 1.18 7.15
C GLU A 402 -1.85 2.59 6.73
N PRO A 403 -1.39 3.45 7.65
CA PRO A 403 -1.07 4.85 7.35
C PRO A 403 0.12 5.03 6.41
N THR A 404 0.95 4.01 6.23
CA THR A 404 2.22 4.08 5.49
C THR A 404 2.18 3.42 4.11
N VAL A 405 1.06 2.84 3.71
CA VAL A 405 0.89 2.26 2.36
C VAL A 405 1.07 3.34 1.28
N GLY A 406 1.81 3.01 0.22
CA GLY A 406 2.12 3.93 -0.88
C GLY A 406 3.16 5.02 -0.54
N GLN A 407 3.85 4.90 0.61
CA GLN A 407 4.98 5.77 0.97
C GLN A 407 6.30 5.09 0.65
N ASP A 408 7.23 5.85 0.07
CA ASP A 408 8.63 5.44 0.05
C ASP A 408 9.24 5.53 1.46
N TYR A 409 10.46 5.06 1.63
CA TYR A 409 11.10 5.04 2.93
C TYR A 409 11.18 6.43 3.59
N LYS A 410 11.56 7.45 2.83
CA LYS A 410 11.65 8.84 3.32
C LYS A 410 10.27 9.40 3.69
N GLY A 411 9.25 9.09 2.90
CA GLY A 411 7.86 9.45 3.18
C GLY A 411 7.34 8.76 4.43
N LEU A 412 7.69 7.47 4.63
CA LEU A 412 7.36 6.71 5.84
C LEU A 412 7.99 7.33 7.09
N CYS A 413 9.31 7.61 7.07
CA CYS A 413 10.00 8.24 8.20
C CYS A 413 9.36 9.58 8.57
N LYS A 414 9.12 10.44 7.58
CA LYS A 414 8.47 11.74 7.80
C LYS A 414 7.06 11.60 8.32
N MET A 415 6.29 10.62 7.83
CA MET A 415 4.93 10.36 8.32
C MET A 415 4.93 9.96 9.79
N VAL A 416 5.80 9.03 10.17
CA VAL A 416 5.94 8.56 11.56
C VAL A 416 6.40 9.69 12.47
N GLU A 417 7.39 10.49 12.05
CA GLU A 417 7.86 11.67 12.78
C GLU A 417 6.71 12.66 13.06
N VAL A 418 5.92 12.99 12.03
CA VAL A 418 4.78 13.91 12.16
C VAL A 418 3.72 13.35 13.10
N LEU A 419 3.38 12.06 12.99
CA LEU A 419 2.40 11.40 13.86
C LEU A 419 2.86 11.36 15.32
N ASN A 420 4.13 11.07 15.58
CA ASN A 420 4.70 11.12 16.92
C ASN A 420 4.66 12.53 17.51
N ARG A 421 5.06 13.55 16.75
CA ARG A 421 4.99 14.96 17.17
C ARG A 421 3.56 15.39 17.49
N ILE A 422 2.57 15.02 16.66
CA ILE A 422 1.16 15.30 16.94
C ILE A 422 0.71 14.63 18.24
N HIS A 423 1.11 13.35 18.45
CA HIS A 423 0.79 12.64 19.68
C HIS A 423 1.40 13.33 20.93
N GLU A 424 2.65 13.78 20.85
CA GLU A 424 3.34 14.50 21.93
C GLU A 424 2.65 15.85 22.26
N GLU A 425 2.18 16.55 21.23
CA GLU A 425 1.50 17.85 21.40
C GLU A 425 0.05 17.72 21.91
N THR A 426 -0.67 16.69 21.47
CA THR A 426 -2.12 16.55 21.75
C THR A 426 -2.45 15.53 22.82
N HIS A 427 -1.52 14.63 23.13
CA HIS A 427 -1.72 13.47 24.01
C HIS A 427 -2.94 12.62 23.62
N ASN A 428 -3.29 12.58 22.32
CA ASN A 428 -4.39 11.77 21.82
C ASN A 428 -4.11 10.27 21.96
N THR A 429 -5.16 9.47 22.03
CA THR A 429 -5.02 8.01 21.95
C THR A 429 -4.88 7.62 20.49
N MET A 430 -3.79 6.95 20.14
CA MET A 430 -3.56 6.51 18.76
C MET A 430 -3.72 5.00 18.63
N ILE A 431 -4.46 4.54 17.63
CA ILE A 431 -4.67 3.10 17.35
C ILE A 431 -4.23 2.86 15.91
N THR A 432 -3.16 2.10 15.72
CA THR A 432 -2.56 1.88 14.40
C THR A 432 -2.62 0.41 14.01
N VAL A 433 -3.06 0.14 12.79
CA VAL A 433 -2.87 -1.14 12.09
C VAL A 433 -1.84 -0.92 11.00
N THR A 434 -0.80 -1.74 10.95
CA THR A 434 0.20 -1.67 9.87
C THR A 434 0.92 -3.00 9.68
N HIS A 435 1.33 -3.26 8.44
CA HIS A 435 2.19 -4.38 8.05
C HIS A 435 3.67 -3.98 7.93
N ASP A 436 4.00 -2.72 8.14
CA ASP A 436 5.39 -2.25 8.17
C ASP A 436 5.93 -2.32 9.62
N LYS A 437 6.96 -3.18 9.83
CA LYS A 437 7.60 -3.37 11.14
C LYS A 437 8.12 -2.04 11.72
N ARG A 438 8.70 -1.18 10.88
CA ARG A 438 9.31 0.09 11.30
C ARG A 438 8.24 1.07 11.81
N CYS A 439 7.13 1.17 11.07
CA CYS A 439 5.98 1.97 11.49
C CYS A 439 5.38 1.43 12.80
N ALA A 440 5.18 0.11 12.87
CA ALA A 440 4.65 -0.55 14.07
C ALA A 440 5.54 -0.29 15.29
N ALA A 441 6.86 -0.46 15.17
CA ALA A 441 7.80 -0.26 16.27
C ALA A 441 7.86 1.21 16.73
N ALA A 442 7.85 2.16 15.78
CA ALA A 442 7.98 3.59 16.08
C ALA A 442 6.69 4.24 16.62
N LEU A 443 5.51 3.65 16.39
CA LEU A 443 4.22 4.12 16.89
C LEU A 443 3.68 3.21 18.02
N CYS A 444 4.53 2.50 18.76
CA CYS A 444 4.10 1.49 19.72
C CYS A 444 4.51 1.80 21.16
N ASP A 445 3.55 2.14 22.00
CA ASP A 445 3.65 2.02 23.45
C ASP A 445 3.08 0.67 23.92
N ARG A 446 2.05 0.18 23.23
CA ARG A 446 1.35 -1.06 23.50
C ARG A 446 1.01 -1.79 22.22
N ALA A 447 1.20 -3.10 22.21
CA ALA A 447 0.84 -3.97 21.11
C ALA A 447 -0.21 -4.99 21.50
N VAL A 448 -1.14 -5.27 20.59
CA VAL A 448 -2.15 -6.31 20.73
C VAL A 448 -2.07 -7.22 19.51
N TRP A 449 -1.76 -8.48 19.73
CA TRP A 449 -1.70 -9.48 18.66
C TRP A 449 -3.01 -10.25 18.56
N ILE A 450 -3.67 -10.13 17.40
CA ILE A 450 -4.89 -10.84 17.05
C ILE A 450 -4.53 -12.04 16.16
N LYS A 451 -4.98 -13.24 16.56
CA LYS A 451 -4.79 -14.48 15.82
C LYS A 451 -6.08 -15.30 15.83
N GLY A 452 -6.54 -15.73 14.64
CA GLY A 452 -7.80 -16.50 14.52
C GLY A 452 -9.02 -15.80 15.11
N GLY A 453 -9.11 -14.48 15.00
CA GLY A 453 -10.21 -13.67 15.52
C GLY A 453 -10.22 -13.52 17.05
N LYS A 454 -9.14 -13.86 17.76
CA LYS A 454 -8.99 -13.75 19.21
C LYS A 454 -7.78 -12.93 19.60
N THR A 455 -7.78 -12.35 20.79
CA THR A 455 -6.58 -11.80 21.41
C THR A 455 -5.62 -12.93 21.73
N TYR A 456 -4.48 -12.97 21.03
CA TYR A 456 -3.44 -13.98 21.26
C TYR A 456 -2.48 -13.55 22.38
N LYS A 457 -1.99 -12.29 22.30
CA LYS A 457 -1.04 -11.73 23.26
C LYS A 457 -1.17 -10.20 23.31
N THR A 458 -0.85 -9.61 24.45
CA THR A 458 -0.71 -8.17 24.63
C THR A 458 0.65 -7.88 25.26
N GLY A 459 1.30 -6.78 24.86
CA GLY A 459 2.64 -6.44 25.35
C GLY A 459 3.02 -5.02 24.98
N GLY A 460 4.28 -4.71 25.07
CA GLY A 460 4.91 -3.48 24.60
C GLY A 460 5.54 -3.64 23.22
N LYS A 461 6.56 -2.86 22.95
CA LYS A 461 7.30 -2.85 21.67
C LYS A 461 7.96 -4.22 21.38
N GLU A 462 8.38 -4.96 22.40
CA GLU A 462 8.96 -6.29 22.27
C GLU A 462 8.03 -7.28 21.56
N LEU A 463 6.71 -7.09 21.69
CA LEU A 463 5.72 -7.91 21.01
C LEU A 463 5.66 -7.63 19.49
N VAL A 464 6.01 -6.43 19.07
CA VAL A 464 6.15 -6.09 17.64
C VAL A 464 7.27 -6.94 17.03
N ASP A 465 8.43 -6.99 17.67
CA ASP A 465 9.57 -7.78 17.20
C ASP A 465 9.25 -9.28 17.16
N GLU A 466 8.64 -9.79 18.23
CA GLU A 466 8.20 -11.20 18.32
C GLU A 466 7.26 -11.56 17.17
N PHE A 467 6.27 -10.70 16.89
CA PHE A 467 5.30 -10.90 15.81
C PHE A 467 5.97 -10.99 14.43
N PHE A 468 6.82 -10.01 14.09
CA PHE A 468 7.47 -9.98 12.77
C PHE A 468 8.53 -11.08 12.59
N ILE A 469 9.21 -11.52 13.67
CA ILE A 469 10.11 -12.67 13.63
C ILE A 469 9.33 -13.97 13.39
N GLN A 470 8.17 -14.14 14.03
CA GLN A 470 7.38 -15.37 13.90
C GLN A 470 6.76 -15.49 12.51
N ILE A 471 6.29 -14.39 11.91
CA ILE A 471 5.74 -14.41 10.53
C ILE A 471 6.82 -14.65 9.49
N GLY A 472 8.02 -14.11 9.65
CA GLY A 472 9.14 -14.35 8.74
C GLY A 472 9.78 -15.74 8.84
N ARG A 473 9.32 -16.59 9.76
CA ARG A 473 9.76 -17.99 9.92
C ARG A 473 8.76 -19.03 9.41
N ASN A 474 7.53 -18.64 9.08
CA ASN A 474 6.48 -19.49 8.53
C ASN A 474 6.35 -19.30 7.00
#